data_6ad0e4f27849aeb1c8c9b35a90a47183
#
_entry.id   6ad0e4f27849aeb1c8c9b35a90a47183
#
_cell.length_a   1.000
_cell.length_b   1.000
_cell.length_c   1.000
_cell.angle_alpha   90.00
_cell.angle_beta   90.00
_cell.angle_gamma   90.00
#
_symmetry.space_group_name_H-M   'P 1'
#
loop_
_entity.id
_entity.type
_entity.pdbx_description
1 polymer ?
#
loop_
_entity_poly.entity_id
_entity_poly.type
_entity_poly.pdbx_seq_one_letter_code
_entity_poly.pdbx_strand_id
1 'polypeptide(L)'
;MKKIISVLLVFVLCVGSCFAFTGCSGSSADGKYKIGICQLMEHVALDAATDGFKQAIIDELGADAVEFDLQNGQNDPTTCSTIVNQFVSNNVDLILANATPALQSAAAATGDIPILGTSVTEYGVALELKDFNGTVGGNISGTSDLAPLDKQAAMIVEWCPEAKTVGLLYCSKEANSQYQVDVVKAELEKKGLTATLYPFTDSNDLAQICTTAADTCDVIYVPTDNTVAENTG
;
A
#
# COMPACT_ATOMS: atom_id res chain seq x y z
N MET A 1 -43.46 -55.97 10.78
CA MET A 1 -42.09 -56.03 10.25
C MET A 1 -41.85 -55.03 9.13
N LYS A 2 -42.67 -54.92 8.07
CA LYS A 2 -42.41 -53.97 6.98
C LYS A 2 -42.42 -52.47 7.38
N LYS A 3 -43.22 -52.03 8.35
CA LYS A 3 -43.28 -50.65 8.85
C LYS A 3 -42.08 -50.26 9.74
N ILE A 4 -41.50 -51.20 10.45
CA ILE A 4 -40.31 -50.96 11.31
C ILE A 4 -39.04 -50.81 10.44
N ILE A 5 -38.94 -51.61 9.37
CA ILE A 5 -37.82 -51.54 8.42
C ILE A 5 -37.85 -50.20 7.66
N SER A 6 -39.05 -49.65 7.31
CA SER A 6 -39.21 -48.37 6.65
C SER A 6 -38.77 -47.20 7.55
N VAL A 7 -39.07 -47.23 8.84
CA VAL A 7 -38.67 -46.17 9.80
C VAL A 7 -37.17 -46.23 10.07
N LEU A 8 -36.55 -47.42 10.14
CA LEU A 8 -35.11 -47.58 10.30
C LEU A 8 -34.33 -47.07 9.06
N LEU A 9 -34.87 -47.29 7.84
CA LEU A 9 -34.26 -46.82 6.62
C LEU A 9 -34.28 -45.28 6.49
N VAL A 10 -35.36 -44.61 6.93
CA VAL A 10 -35.48 -43.17 6.95
C VAL A 10 -34.54 -42.57 8.00
N PHE A 11 -34.36 -43.23 9.16
CA PHE A 11 -33.44 -42.73 10.20
C PHE A 11 -31.96 -42.82 9.76
N VAL A 12 -31.57 -43.88 9.06
CA VAL A 12 -30.22 -44.04 8.49
C VAL A 12 -29.95 -43.02 7.37
N LEU A 13 -30.95 -42.67 6.56
CA LEU A 13 -30.79 -41.61 5.53
C LEU A 13 -30.69 -40.19 6.13
N CYS A 14 -31.37 -39.92 7.24
CA CYS A 14 -31.28 -38.61 7.92
C CYS A 14 -29.98 -38.42 8.69
N VAL A 15 -29.36 -39.47 9.21
CA VAL A 15 -28.05 -39.41 9.89
C VAL A 15 -26.89 -39.32 8.89
N GLY A 16 -27.07 -39.90 7.67
CA GLY A 16 -26.09 -39.81 6.59
C GLY A 16 -25.99 -38.43 5.92
N SER A 17 -27.03 -37.58 6.05
CA SER A 17 -27.04 -36.25 5.42
C SER A 17 -26.43 -35.12 6.26
N CYS A 18 -26.07 -35.36 7.50
CA CYS A 18 -25.47 -34.35 8.40
C CYS A 18 -23.93 -34.29 8.34
N PHE A 19 -23.28 -35.13 7.52
CA PHE A 19 -21.80 -35.14 7.42
C PHE A 19 -21.25 -34.59 6.09
N ALA A 20 -22.04 -33.91 5.27
CA ALA A 20 -21.61 -33.44 3.96
C ALA A 20 -21.59 -31.90 3.85
N PHE A 21 -21.42 -31.17 4.97
CA PHE A 21 -21.06 -29.75 4.97
C PHE A 21 -19.75 -29.52 5.72
N THR A 22 -18.72 -30.26 5.38
CA THR A 22 -17.37 -29.74 5.52
C THR A 22 -17.16 -28.83 4.33
N GLY A 23 -17.34 -27.51 4.56
CA GLY A 23 -16.94 -26.49 3.59
C GLY A 23 -15.49 -26.74 3.20
N CYS A 24 -15.24 -26.84 1.92
CA CYS A 24 -13.91 -26.62 1.36
C CYS A 24 -13.50 -25.18 1.67
N SER A 25 -12.98 -24.90 2.86
CA SER A 25 -11.95 -23.90 3.01
C SER A 25 -10.74 -24.51 2.32
N GLY A 26 -10.27 -23.87 1.26
CA GLY A 26 -9.03 -24.23 0.57
C GLY A 26 -7.87 -24.03 1.54
N SER A 27 -7.65 -25.02 2.39
CA SER A 27 -6.47 -25.13 3.22
C SER A 27 -5.32 -25.52 2.29
N SER A 28 -4.26 -24.72 2.24
CA SER A 28 -2.98 -25.07 1.62
C SER A 28 -2.60 -26.49 2.05
N ALA A 29 -2.04 -27.28 1.14
CA ALA A 29 -1.72 -28.71 1.39
C ALA A 29 -0.81 -28.95 2.61
N ASP A 30 -0.13 -27.92 3.13
CA ASP A 30 0.76 -27.93 4.30
C ASP A 30 0.16 -27.31 5.57
N GLY A 31 -1.09 -26.81 5.53
CA GLY A 31 -1.75 -26.21 6.71
C GLY A 31 -1.17 -24.85 7.14
N LYS A 32 -0.31 -24.23 6.34
CA LYS A 32 0.26 -22.90 6.59
C LYS A 32 -0.47 -21.83 5.79
N TYR A 33 -0.59 -20.63 6.36
CA TYR A 33 -1.02 -19.45 5.63
C TYR A 33 0.12 -18.96 4.74
N LYS A 34 -0.18 -18.72 3.46
CA LYS A 34 0.75 -18.15 2.49
C LYS A 34 0.49 -16.66 2.36
N ILE A 35 1.49 -15.85 2.67
CA ILE A 35 1.37 -14.39 2.65
C ILE A 35 2.36 -13.84 1.63
N GLY A 36 1.82 -13.26 0.54
CA GLY A 36 2.60 -12.53 -0.44
C GLY A 36 2.89 -11.10 0.04
N ILE A 37 4.13 -10.67 -0.04
CA ILE A 37 4.54 -9.31 0.31
C ILE A 37 5.16 -8.65 -0.92
N CYS A 38 4.45 -7.69 -1.51
CA CYS A 38 4.98 -6.84 -2.56
C CYS A 38 5.47 -5.54 -1.93
N GLN A 39 6.78 -5.40 -1.77
CA GLN A 39 7.43 -4.17 -1.31
C GLN A 39 7.96 -3.42 -2.51
N LEU A 40 7.66 -2.12 -2.63
CA LEU A 40 8.02 -1.33 -3.80
C LEU A 40 9.54 -1.35 -4.08
N MET A 41 10.36 -1.19 -3.03
CA MET A 41 11.82 -1.17 -3.13
C MET A 41 12.46 -1.45 -1.77
N GLU A 42 13.76 -1.70 -1.74
CA GLU A 42 14.56 -1.71 -0.51
C GLU A 42 14.76 -0.27 0.00
N HIS A 43 14.24 0.00 1.18
CA HIS A 43 14.40 1.27 1.86
C HIS A 43 14.12 1.08 3.36
N VAL A 44 14.92 1.70 4.22
CA VAL A 44 14.87 1.50 5.68
C VAL A 44 13.45 1.60 6.26
N ALA A 45 12.63 2.54 5.78
CA ALA A 45 11.26 2.71 6.27
C ALA A 45 10.33 1.58 5.78
N LEU A 46 10.46 1.16 4.51
CA LEU A 46 9.64 0.06 3.96
C LEU A 46 10.05 -1.29 4.55
N ASP A 47 11.36 -1.51 4.74
CA ASP A 47 11.89 -2.70 5.40
C ASP A 47 11.36 -2.82 6.82
N ALA A 48 11.39 -1.72 7.59
CA ALA A 48 10.84 -1.68 8.96
C ALA A 48 9.33 -1.97 9.00
N ALA A 49 8.55 -1.46 8.04
CA ALA A 49 7.12 -1.74 7.95
C ALA A 49 6.85 -3.23 7.61
N THR A 50 7.60 -3.79 6.67
CA THR A 50 7.54 -5.22 6.32
C THR A 50 7.92 -6.11 7.50
N ASP A 51 9.02 -5.80 8.18
CA ASP A 51 9.49 -6.59 9.33
C ASP A 51 8.50 -6.51 10.50
N GLY A 52 7.95 -5.32 10.78
CA GLY A 52 6.91 -5.15 11.79
C GLY A 52 5.65 -5.97 11.49
N PHE A 53 5.21 -5.97 10.22
CA PHE A 53 4.08 -6.80 9.78
C PHE A 53 4.37 -8.29 9.97
N LYS A 54 5.52 -8.79 9.50
CA LYS A 54 5.91 -10.20 9.64
C LYS A 54 5.98 -10.61 11.11
N GLN A 55 6.59 -9.76 11.96
CA GLN A 55 6.69 -10.05 13.39
C GLN A 55 5.31 -10.14 14.03
N ALA A 56 4.39 -9.21 13.74
CA ALA A 56 3.03 -9.24 14.28
C ALA A 56 2.27 -10.52 13.90
N ILE A 57 2.39 -10.97 12.65
CA ILE A 57 1.78 -12.21 12.18
C ILE A 57 2.38 -13.44 12.92
N ILE A 58 3.70 -13.46 13.10
CA ILE A 58 4.39 -14.52 13.83
C ILE A 58 3.97 -14.57 15.31
N ASP A 59 3.83 -13.40 15.93
CA ASP A 59 3.43 -13.30 17.35
C ASP A 59 2.00 -13.81 17.56
N GLU A 60 1.10 -13.56 16.61
CA GLU A 60 -0.32 -13.98 16.70
C GLU A 60 -0.56 -15.43 16.32
N LEU A 61 0.09 -15.93 15.26
CA LEU A 61 -0.20 -17.22 14.66
C LEU A 61 0.89 -18.28 14.94
N GLY A 62 2.10 -17.86 15.29
CA GLY A 62 3.28 -18.69 15.39
C GLY A 62 4.02 -18.84 14.05
N ALA A 63 5.35 -18.93 14.12
CA ALA A 63 6.22 -19.02 12.94
C ALA A 63 5.97 -20.27 12.07
N ASP A 64 5.51 -21.35 12.67
CA ASP A 64 5.22 -22.61 11.96
C ASP A 64 3.89 -22.56 11.18
N ALA A 65 3.02 -21.58 11.47
CA ALA A 65 1.70 -21.43 10.85
C ALA A 65 1.70 -20.57 9.58
N VAL A 66 2.82 -19.92 9.25
CA VAL A 66 2.89 -18.94 8.14
C VAL A 66 4.07 -19.20 7.23
N GLU A 67 3.92 -18.80 5.97
CA GLU A 67 4.96 -18.75 4.96
C GLU A 67 4.90 -17.39 4.27
N PHE A 68 6.01 -16.66 4.25
CA PHE A 68 6.11 -15.35 3.61
C PHE A 68 6.85 -15.43 2.27
N ASP A 69 6.24 -14.93 1.20
CA ASP A 69 6.86 -14.69 -0.09
C ASP A 69 7.08 -13.18 -0.25
N LEU A 70 8.28 -12.70 0.14
CA LEU A 70 8.67 -11.29 0.04
C LEU A 70 9.36 -11.05 -1.31
N GLN A 71 8.79 -10.14 -2.09
CA GLN A 71 9.29 -9.75 -3.41
C GLN A 71 9.52 -8.23 -3.47
N ASN A 72 10.63 -7.82 -4.11
CA ASN A 72 11.01 -6.42 -4.29
C ASN A 72 10.57 -5.92 -5.68
N GLY A 73 9.77 -4.85 -5.71
CA GLY A 73 9.28 -4.19 -6.93
C GLY A 73 10.31 -3.36 -7.68
N GLN A 74 11.51 -3.14 -7.10
CA GLN A 74 12.62 -2.38 -7.71
C GLN A 74 12.23 -0.97 -8.17
N ASN A 75 11.36 -0.32 -7.40
CA ASN A 75 10.77 0.99 -7.68
C ASN A 75 10.07 1.07 -9.05
N ASP A 76 9.57 -0.07 -9.55
CA ASP A 76 8.87 -0.16 -10.84
C ASP A 76 7.46 -0.76 -10.68
N PRO A 77 6.40 0.00 -10.99
CA PRO A 77 5.01 -0.47 -10.95
C PRO A 77 4.75 -1.71 -11.83
N THR A 78 5.48 -1.87 -12.94
CA THR A 78 5.33 -3.03 -13.82
C THR A 78 5.86 -4.30 -13.14
N THR A 79 6.97 -4.18 -12.43
CA THR A 79 7.54 -5.26 -11.61
C THR A 79 6.58 -5.61 -10.47
N CYS A 80 6.01 -4.61 -9.76
CA CYS A 80 4.98 -4.84 -8.75
C CYS A 80 3.78 -5.62 -9.31
N SER A 81 3.29 -5.23 -10.50
CA SER A 81 2.18 -5.93 -11.16
C SER A 81 2.52 -7.38 -11.48
N THR A 82 3.75 -7.66 -11.92
CA THR A 82 4.23 -9.03 -12.19
C THR A 82 4.25 -9.87 -10.91
N ILE A 83 4.81 -9.32 -9.82
CA ILE A 83 4.88 -9.95 -8.50
C ILE A 83 3.48 -10.31 -8.00
N VAL A 84 2.57 -9.34 -8.02
CA VAL A 84 1.21 -9.56 -7.49
C VAL A 84 0.44 -10.59 -8.33
N ASN A 85 0.56 -10.57 -9.65
CA ASN A 85 -0.04 -11.60 -10.50
C ASN A 85 0.51 -13.00 -10.20
N GLN A 86 1.79 -13.11 -9.80
CA GLN A 86 2.35 -14.38 -9.33
C GLN A 86 1.72 -14.81 -8.00
N PHE A 87 1.51 -13.90 -7.05
CA PHE A 87 0.81 -14.20 -5.80
C PHE A 87 -0.62 -14.69 -6.03
N VAL A 88 -1.36 -14.04 -6.93
CA VAL A 88 -2.71 -14.48 -7.33
C VAL A 88 -2.67 -15.88 -7.92
N SER A 89 -1.72 -16.16 -8.82
CA SER A 89 -1.56 -17.47 -9.45
C SER A 89 -1.18 -18.57 -8.45
N ASN A 90 -0.42 -18.21 -7.40
CA ASN A 90 0.01 -19.10 -6.33
C ASN A 90 -1.08 -19.29 -5.25
N ASN A 91 -2.23 -18.60 -5.38
CA ASN A 91 -3.33 -18.61 -4.41
C ASN A 91 -2.84 -18.30 -2.99
N VAL A 92 -2.15 -17.17 -2.79
CA VAL A 92 -1.80 -16.72 -1.45
C VAL A 92 -3.05 -16.35 -0.66
N ASP A 93 -3.01 -16.49 0.66
CA ASP A 93 -4.15 -16.22 1.54
C ASP A 93 -4.32 -14.73 1.85
N LEU A 94 -3.23 -13.96 1.75
CA LEU A 94 -3.18 -12.52 2.02
C LEU A 94 -2.07 -11.87 1.20
N ILE A 95 -2.28 -10.63 0.76
CA ILE A 95 -1.25 -9.80 0.15
C ILE A 95 -0.98 -8.60 1.05
N LEU A 96 0.28 -8.39 1.44
CA LEU A 96 0.76 -7.10 1.94
C LEU A 96 1.29 -6.29 0.76
N ALA A 97 0.74 -5.10 0.56
CA ALA A 97 1.21 -4.12 -0.41
C ALA A 97 1.91 -2.96 0.33
N ASN A 98 3.24 -2.88 0.21
CA ASN A 98 4.05 -1.88 0.88
C ASN A 98 4.46 -0.78 -0.09
N ALA A 99 3.89 0.39 0.07
CA ALA A 99 3.87 1.61 -0.73
C ALA A 99 2.72 1.67 -1.77
N THR A 100 2.40 2.92 -2.19
CA THR A 100 1.27 3.21 -3.09
C THR A 100 1.30 2.43 -4.41
N PRO A 101 2.42 2.33 -5.16
CA PRO A 101 2.43 1.57 -6.42
C PRO A 101 2.20 0.06 -6.23
N ALA A 102 2.67 -0.51 -5.12
CA ALA A 102 2.39 -1.90 -4.76
C ALA A 102 0.90 -2.12 -4.47
N LEU A 103 0.26 -1.18 -3.73
CA LEU A 103 -1.19 -1.22 -3.46
C LEU A 103 -2.01 -1.12 -4.74
N GLN A 104 -1.66 -0.21 -5.65
CA GLN A 104 -2.32 -0.06 -6.95
C GLN A 104 -2.25 -1.35 -7.77
N SER A 105 -1.07 -1.98 -7.80
CA SER A 105 -0.86 -3.25 -8.49
C SER A 105 -1.70 -4.38 -7.87
N ALA A 106 -1.76 -4.46 -6.54
CA ALA A 106 -2.54 -5.46 -5.83
C ALA A 106 -4.05 -5.29 -6.06
N ALA A 107 -4.55 -4.06 -5.95
CA ALA A 107 -5.95 -3.72 -6.19
C ALA A 107 -6.41 -4.05 -7.62
N ALA A 108 -5.53 -3.84 -8.60
CA ALA A 108 -5.81 -4.16 -10.00
C ALA A 108 -5.81 -5.67 -10.31
N ALA A 109 -5.07 -6.46 -9.54
CA ALA A 109 -4.86 -7.88 -9.81
C ALA A 109 -5.95 -8.79 -9.22
N THR A 110 -6.55 -8.42 -8.08
CA THR A 110 -7.54 -9.28 -7.40
C THR A 110 -8.58 -8.49 -6.63
N GLY A 111 -9.83 -8.95 -6.70
CA GLY A 111 -10.93 -8.51 -5.83
C GLY A 111 -11.29 -9.52 -4.73
N ASP A 112 -10.60 -10.68 -4.70
CA ASP A 112 -10.96 -11.80 -3.84
C ASP A 112 -9.95 -12.01 -2.69
N ILE A 113 -8.65 -11.95 -3.00
CA ILE A 113 -7.60 -12.13 -1.99
C ILE A 113 -7.56 -10.88 -1.12
N PRO A 114 -7.61 -10.99 0.21
CA PRO A 114 -7.45 -9.85 1.11
C PRO A 114 -6.12 -9.11 0.87
N ILE A 115 -6.19 -7.78 0.84
CA ILE A 115 -5.03 -6.91 0.65
C ILE A 115 -4.91 -5.98 1.85
N LEU A 116 -3.73 -5.97 2.47
CA LEU A 116 -3.36 -4.96 3.46
C LEU A 116 -2.33 -4.01 2.87
N GLY A 117 -2.65 -2.71 2.89
CA GLY A 117 -1.73 -1.65 2.50
C GLY A 117 -0.96 -1.11 3.71
N THR A 118 0.32 -0.83 3.54
CA THR A 118 1.14 -0.07 4.48
C THR A 118 2.04 0.90 3.73
N SER A 119 2.54 1.94 4.38
CA SER A 119 3.31 3.00 3.72
C SER A 119 2.55 3.62 2.54
N VAL A 120 1.24 3.76 2.70
CA VAL A 120 0.33 4.36 1.72
C VAL A 120 -0.14 5.70 2.23
N THR A 121 0.13 6.75 1.49
CA THR A 121 -0.17 8.12 1.93
C THR A 121 -1.67 8.38 1.97
N GLU A 122 -2.37 8.20 0.84
CA GLU A 122 -3.79 8.51 0.75
C GLU A 122 -4.51 7.49 -0.17
N TYR A 123 -5.40 6.69 0.41
CA TYR A 123 -6.06 5.59 -0.30
C TYR A 123 -7.06 6.04 -1.37
N GLY A 124 -7.72 7.18 -1.15
CA GLY A 124 -8.68 7.72 -2.12
C GLY A 124 -8.01 8.04 -3.45
N VAL A 125 -6.84 8.71 -3.39
CA VAL A 125 -6.04 9.04 -4.59
C VAL A 125 -5.37 7.79 -5.14
N ALA A 126 -4.78 6.96 -4.28
CA ALA A 126 -4.09 5.74 -4.71
C ALA A 126 -5.00 4.80 -5.53
N LEU A 127 -6.27 4.70 -5.15
CA LEU A 127 -7.26 3.79 -5.74
C LEU A 127 -8.34 4.52 -6.57
N GLU A 128 -8.17 5.81 -6.84
CA GLU A 128 -9.11 6.65 -7.60
C GLU A 128 -10.56 6.59 -7.07
N LEU A 129 -10.71 6.52 -5.74
CA LEU A 129 -12.01 6.40 -5.09
C LEU A 129 -12.72 7.75 -5.04
N LYS A 130 -13.91 7.82 -5.62
CA LYS A 130 -14.77 9.00 -5.52
C LYS A 130 -15.36 9.11 -4.11
N ASP A 131 -15.38 10.33 -3.58
CA ASP A 131 -15.97 10.63 -2.27
C ASP A 131 -15.39 9.78 -1.12
N PHE A 132 -14.07 9.54 -1.16
CA PHE A 132 -13.36 8.77 -0.14
C PHE A 132 -13.56 9.37 1.26
N ASN A 133 -14.00 8.55 2.20
CA ASN A 133 -14.38 8.94 3.56
C ASN A 133 -13.53 8.27 4.65
N GLY A 134 -12.36 7.72 4.26
CA GLY A 134 -11.47 7.00 5.17
C GLY A 134 -11.70 5.49 5.19
N THR A 135 -12.63 4.97 4.38
CA THR A 135 -12.90 3.53 4.26
C THR A 135 -12.80 3.11 2.81
N VAL A 136 -11.90 2.16 2.51
CA VAL A 136 -11.74 1.60 1.16
C VAL A 136 -12.86 0.61 0.86
N GLY A 137 -13.07 -0.36 1.73
CA GLY A 137 -14.05 -1.45 1.54
C GLY A 137 -13.55 -2.56 0.62
N GLY A 138 -14.46 -3.47 0.26
CA GLY A 138 -14.09 -4.65 -0.54
C GLY A 138 -13.09 -5.55 0.19
N ASN A 139 -12.07 -5.99 -0.54
CA ASN A 139 -11.00 -6.84 -0.02
C ASN A 139 -9.75 -6.04 0.45
N ILE A 140 -9.82 -4.71 0.53
CA ILE A 140 -8.67 -3.85 0.84
C ILE A 140 -8.85 -3.16 2.18
N SER A 141 -7.82 -3.20 3.03
CA SER A 141 -7.66 -2.45 4.26
C SER A 141 -6.20 -2.05 4.45
N GLY A 142 -5.88 -1.32 5.52
CA GLY A 142 -4.48 -0.99 5.81
C GLY A 142 -4.32 0.24 6.69
N THR A 143 -3.10 0.78 6.68
CA THR A 143 -2.71 1.97 7.43
C THR A 143 -2.29 3.08 6.48
N SER A 144 -2.59 4.34 6.84
CA SER A 144 -2.13 5.53 6.12
C SER A 144 -0.98 6.18 6.88
N ASP A 145 0.01 6.66 6.14
CA ASP A 145 1.12 7.46 6.66
C ASP A 145 0.98 8.96 6.32
N LEU A 146 -0.21 9.39 5.90
CA LEU A 146 -0.47 10.78 5.53
C LEU A 146 -0.17 11.74 6.69
N ALA A 147 0.85 12.56 6.50
CA ALA A 147 1.20 13.62 7.43
C ALA A 147 0.20 14.81 7.33
N PRO A 148 0.07 15.63 8.39
CA PRO A 148 -0.76 16.84 8.35
C PRO A 148 -0.13 17.91 7.46
N LEU A 149 -0.49 17.93 6.17
CA LEU A 149 0.13 18.75 5.13
C LEU A 149 -0.04 20.26 5.35
N ASP A 150 -1.15 20.67 5.95
CA ASP A 150 -1.40 22.05 6.38
C ASP A 150 -0.37 22.54 7.41
N LYS A 151 0.04 21.65 8.31
CA LYS A 151 1.06 21.92 9.32
C LYS A 151 2.47 21.92 8.73
N GLN A 152 2.73 21.06 7.74
CA GLN A 152 4.01 21.09 7.03
C GLN A 152 4.18 22.43 6.28
N ALA A 153 3.14 22.92 5.61
CA ALA A 153 3.16 24.25 5.00
C ALA A 153 3.33 25.39 6.04
N ALA A 154 2.70 25.26 7.21
CA ALA A 154 2.88 26.23 8.30
C ALA A 154 4.31 26.22 8.86
N MET A 155 4.91 25.04 8.98
CA MET A 155 6.29 24.85 9.43
C MET A 155 7.31 25.56 8.53
N ILE A 156 7.10 25.53 7.21
CA ILE A 156 7.95 26.25 6.25
C ILE A 156 7.95 27.77 6.55
N VAL A 157 6.78 28.35 6.78
CA VAL A 157 6.65 29.77 7.13
C VAL A 157 7.32 30.10 8.48
N GLU A 158 7.19 29.21 9.46
CA GLU A 158 7.75 29.41 10.79
C GLU A 158 9.29 29.33 10.79
N TRP A 159 9.85 28.35 10.09
CA TRP A 159 11.29 28.11 10.08
C TRP A 159 12.05 28.98 9.08
N CYS A 160 11.37 29.41 8.01
CA CYS A 160 11.94 30.24 6.95
C CYS A 160 11.10 31.52 6.75
N PRO A 161 11.04 32.44 7.76
CA PRO A 161 10.13 33.58 7.75
C PRO A 161 10.43 34.60 6.63
N GLU A 162 11.63 34.60 6.08
CA GLU A 162 12.03 35.49 4.98
C GLU A 162 11.79 34.87 3.59
N ALA A 163 11.41 33.59 3.55
CA ALA A 163 11.15 32.89 2.28
C ALA A 163 9.92 33.48 1.56
N LYS A 164 10.03 33.63 0.26
CA LYS A 164 8.96 34.07 -0.63
C LYS A 164 8.57 33.01 -1.66
N THR A 165 9.53 32.17 -2.00
CA THR A 165 9.40 31.15 -3.04
C THR A 165 9.72 29.76 -2.48
N VAL A 166 8.83 28.81 -2.76
CA VAL A 166 8.99 27.41 -2.36
C VAL A 166 8.94 26.51 -3.59
N GLY A 167 10.00 25.75 -3.83
CA GLY A 167 10.05 24.73 -4.86
C GLY A 167 9.47 23.41 -4.30
N LEU A 168 8.52 22.83 -5.02
CA LEU A 168 7.90 21.55 -4.65
C LEU A 168 8.48 20.48 -5.58
N LEU A 169 9.48 19.73 -5.06
CA LEU A 169 10.23 18.71 -5.81
C LEU A 169 9.57 17.35 -5.61
N TYR A 170 9.17 16.67 -6.69
CA TYR A 170 8.46 15.40 -6.58
C TYR A 170 8.51 14.56 -7.86
N CYS A 171 8.36 13.23 -7.71
CA CYS A 171 8.19 12.31 -8.82
C CYS A 171 6.74 12.34 -9.33
N SER A 172 6.54 12.77 -10.57
CA SER A 172 5.20 12.91 -11.18
C SER A 172 4.53 11.57 -11.53
N LYS A 173 5.25 10.46 -11.45
CA LYS A 173 4.70 9.09 -11.60
C LYS A 173 4.10 8.55 -10.31
N GLU A 174 4.34 9.21 -9.18
CA GLU A 174 3.86 8.79 -7.87
C GLU A 174 2.60 9.58 -7.48
N ALA A 175 1.46 8.92 -7.45
CA ALA A 175 0.18 9.55 -7.09
C ALA A 175 0.18 10.13 -5.66
N ASN A 176 0.88 9.46 -4.71
CA ASN A 176 1.10 9.96 -3.36
C ASN A 176 1.85 11.29 -3.34
N SER A 177 2.89 11.43 -4.15
CA SER A 177 3.72 12.64 -4.22
C SER A 177 2.95 13.80 -4.86
N GLN A 178 2.25 13.55 -5.97
CA GLN A 178 1.40 14.54 -6.62
C GLN A 178 0.33 15.09 -5.67
N TYR A 179 -0.38 14.22 -4.96
CA TYR A 179 -1.40 14.62 -3.99
C TYR A 179 -0.83 15.55 -2.90
N GLN A 180 0.31 15.18 -2.31
CA GLN A 180 0.93 15.96 -1.25
C GLN A 180 1.36 17.34 -1.73
N VAL A 181 2.01 17.44 -2.89
CA VAL A 181 2.47 18.75 -3.41
C VAL A 181 1.30 19.65 -3.82
N ASP A 182 0.20 19.10 -4.32
CA ASP A 182 -0.99 19.88 -4.66
C ASP A 182 -1.62 20.51 -3.41
N VAL A 183 -1.75 19.73 -2.32
CA VAL A 183 -2.27 20.25 -1.05
C VAL A 183 -1.33 21.28 -0.43
N VAL A 184 -0.02 20.96 -0.35
CA VAL A 184 0.98 21.87 0.25
C VAL A 184 1.07 23.16 -0.56
N LYS A 185 1.02 23.07 -1.90
CA LYS A 185 0.98 24.25 -2.78
C LYS A 185 -0.18 25.18 -2.42
N ALA A 186 -1.39 24.63 -2.33
CA ALA A 186 -2.57 25.42 -1.99
C ALA A 186 -2.46 26.06 -0.59
N GLU A 187 -1.88 25.36 0.39
CA GLU A 187 -1.69 25.90 1.74
C GLU A 187 -0.61 26.99 1.79
N LEU A 188 0.49 26.86 1.05
CA LEU A 188 1.54 27.88 0.94
C LEU A 188 1.02 29.15 0.26
N GLU A 189 0.26 29.02 -0.82
CA GLU A 189 -0.36 30.15 -1.53
C GLU A 189 -1.35 30.92 -0.64
N LYS A 190 -2.15 30.24 0.20
CA LYS A 190 -2.99 30.90 1.23
C LYS A 190 -2.17 31.71 2.24
N LYS A 191 -0.93 31.34 2.47
CA LYS A 191 -0.01 32.04 3.38
C LYS A 191 0.80 33.15 2.68
N GLY A 192 0.58 33.36 1.38
CA GLY A 192 1.19 34.43 0.60
C GLY A 192 2.56 34.08 0.00
N LEU A 193 2.96 32.81 0.01
CA LEU A 193 4.17 32.36 -0.67
C LEU A 193 3.87 31.96 -2.12
N THR A 194 4.88 32.08 -2.97
CA THR A 194 4.84 31.54 -4.33
C THR A 194 5.35 30.09 -4.30
N ALA A 195 4.50 29.12 -4.65
CA ALA A 195 4.85 27.71 -4.70
C ALA A 195 4.92 27.22 -6.15
N THR A 196 6.10 26.75 -6.57
CA THR A 196 6.38 26.28 -7.93
C THR A 196 6.64 24.78 -7.93
N LEU A 197 5.97 24.05 -8.84
CA LEU A 197 6.15 22.61 -9.01
C LEU A 197 7.44 22.31 -9.79
N TYR A 198 8.23 21.37 -9.28
CA TYR A 198 9.43 20.83 -9.90
C TYR A 198 9.29 19.32 -10.07
N PRO A 199 8.48 18.89 -11.08
CA PRO A 199 8.28 17.47 -11.34
C PRO A 199 9.51 16.88 -12.03
N PHE A 200 9.84 15.65 -11.64
CA PHE A 200 10.73 14.76 -12.39
C PHE A 200 10.02 13.42 -12.65
N THR A 201 10.54 12.60 -13.54
CA THR A 201 9.90 11.32 -13.91
C THR A 201 10.67 10.09 -13.46
N ASP A 202 11.98 10.22 -13.28
CA ASP A 202 12.85 9.16 -12.78
C ASP A 202 14.13 9.76 -12.16
N SER A 203 14.95 8.93 -11.55
CA SER A 203 16.16 9.35 -10.82
C SER A 203 17.21 10.03 -11.70
N ASN A 204 17.20 9.84 -13.03
CA ASN A 204 18.18 10.47 -13.92
C ASN A 204 17.96 11.98 -14.00
N ASP A 205 16.70 12.45 -13.91
CA ASP A 205 16.36 13.87 -13.98
C ASP A 205 16.48 14.57 -12.62
N LEU A 206 16.43 13.82 -11.52
CA LEU A 206 16.30 14.33 -10.16
C LEU A 206 17.37 15.38 -9.82
N ALA A 207 18.65 15.08 -10.07
CA ALA A 207 19.76 15.97 -9.71
C ALA A 207 19.68 17.34 -10.46
N GLN A 208 19.30 17.31 -11.75
CA GLN A 208 19.16 18.52 -12.56
C GLN A 208 17.96 19.36 -12.09
N ILE A 209 16.82 18.73 -11.84
CA ILE A 209 15.59 19.43 -11.40
C ILE A 209 15.81 19.98 -9.98
N CYS A 210 16.46 19.24 -9.09
CA CYS A 210 16.82 19.71 -7.76
C CYS A 210 17.73 20.94 -7.81
N THR A 211 18.76 20.94 -8.67
CA THR A 211 19.62 22.09 -8.89
C THR A 211 18.83 23.30 -9.39
N THR A 212 17.94 23.11 -10.37
CA THR A 212 17.10 24.18 -10.90
C THR A 212 16.18 24.75 -9.82
N ALA A 213 15.59 23.93 -8.96
CA ALA A 213 14.77 24.37 -7.84
C ALA A 213 15.61 25.17 -6.82
N ALA A 214 16.83 24.69 -6.49
CA ALA A 214 17.74 25.36 -5.56
C ALA A 214 18.23 26.73 -6.05
N ASP A 215 18.40 26.90 -7.36
CA ASP A 215 18.83 28.16 -7.96
C ASP A 215 17.72 29.22 -8.01
N THR A 216 16.46 28.82 -7.87
CA THR A 216 15.30 29.68 -8.15
C THR A 216 14.36 29.85 -6.95
N CYS A 217 14.47 29.02 -5.91
CA CYS A 217 13.60 29.06 -4.75
C CYS A 217 14.38 29.27 -3.46
N ASP A 218 13.73 29.91 -2.48
CA ASP A 218 14.30 30.15 -1.14
C ASP A 218 14.29 28.87 -0.30
N VAL A 219 13.30 27.98 -0.55
CA VAL A 219 13.08 26.71 0.16
C VAL A 219 12.67 25.64 -0.85
N ILE A 220 13.13 24.41 -0.63
CA ILE A 220 12.63 23.24 -1.36
C ILE A 220 11.86 22.36 -0.37
N TYR A 221 10.62 22.04 -0.72
CA TYR A 221 9.81 21.03 -0.05
C TYR A 221 9.83 19.73 -0.85
N VAL A 222 10.06 18.64 -0.15
CA VAL A 222 9.99 17.28 -0.69
C VAL A 222 8.91 16.52 0.10
N PRO A 223 7.89 15.96 -0.56
CA PRO A 223 6.88 15.12 0.09
C PRO A 223 7.45 13.74 0.48
N THR A 224 6.59 12.86 0.98
CA THR A 224 6.90 11.44 1.10
C THR A 224 6.94 10.84 -0.31
N ASP A 225 8.12 10.90 -0.94
CA ASP A 225 8.39 10.51 -2.32
C ASP A 225 9.38 9.35 -2.34
N ASN A 226 8.97 8.22 -2.91
CA ASN A 226 9.78 7.01 -2.88
C ASN A 226 11.05 7.15 -3.71
N THR A 227 10.94 7.78 -4.89
CA THR A 227 12.10 7.97 -5.78
C THR A 227 13.13 8.93 -5.19
N VAL A 228 12.69 10.02 -4.51
CA VAL A 228 13.62 10.89 -3.79
C VAL A 228 14.27 10.13 -2.64
N ALA A 229 13.48 9.40 -1.84
CA ALA A 229 13.99 8.64 -0.69
C ALA A 229 15.09 7.64 -1.08
N GLU A 230 14.93 6.94 -2.20
CA GLU A 230 15.93 6.01 -2.75
C GLU A 230 17.26 6.71 -3.11
N ASN A 231 17.21 8.00 -3.44
CA ASN A 231 18.36 8.76 -3.96
C ASN A 231 18.94 9.79 -2.96
N THR A 232 18.64 9.67 -1.66
CA THR A 232 19.16 10.56 -0.59
C THR A 232 20.44 10.06 0.07
N GLY A 233 21.19 9.13 -0.51
CA GLY A 233 22.44 8.57 -0.01
C GLY A 233 23.68 9.41 -0.27
#